data_677650f98be89f75edf3690b7ba27485
#
_entry.id   677650f98be89f75edf3690b7ba27485
#
_cell.length_a   1.000
_cell.length_b   1.000
_cell.length_c   1.000
_cell.angle_alpha   90.00
_cell.angle_beta   90.00
_cell.angle_gamma   90.00
#
_symmetry.space_group_name_H-M   'P 1'
#
loop_
_entity.id
_entity.type
_entity.pdbx_description
1 polymer ?
#
loop_
_entity_poly.entity_id
_entity_poly.type
_entity_poly.pdbx_seq_one_letter_code
_entity_poly.pdbx_strand_id
1 'polypeptide(L)'
;MTNTPAPKSSYSRRWAWDGRAPLRGFFNAALRLIFRVTTRFEVIGREHVPATEGFIVMINHIHALDPLVVIPSLGRSVTPMPKVEAFESLAIRFFIINYGCIPVHRGDVDTQAIRLATDTLKSGGAVLIAPEGTRSKTGGLIAGQEGMAFIATRADALILPVAIQGTPDVFPALKRLRRARVTLTLGEAFRMDTGGGRASRAMLQHLTDDAMRRMAALLPESMRGVYK
;
A
#
# COMPACT_ATOMS: atom_id res chain seq x y z
N MET A 1 20.78 -29.31 -16.26
CA MET A 1 19.52 -28.96 -15.62
C MET A 1 19.01 -27.70 -16.29
N THR A 2 18.06 -27.82 -17.20
CA THR A 2 17.53 -26.74 -18.03
C THR A 2 16.56 -25.93 -17.18
N ASN A 3 16.96 -24.69 -16.88
CA ASN A 3 16.13 -23.72 -16.16
C ASN A 3 15.07 -23.17 -17.14
N THR A 4 13.94 -23.88 -17.27
CA THR A 4 12.80 -23.40 -18.07
C THR A 4 12.14 -22.27 -17.29
N PRO A 5 12.11 -21.03 -17.81
CA PRO A 5 11.41 -19.96 -17.14
C PRO A 5 9.91 -20.31 -17.05
N ALA A 6 9.33 -20.16 -15.86
CA ALA A 6 7.91 -20.36 -15.65
C ALA A 6 7.09 -19.55 -16.68
N PRO A 7 5.99 -20.08 -17.21
CA PRO A 7 5.20 -19.41 -18.23
C PRO A 7 4.70 -18.08 -17.67
N LYS A 8 5.05 -16.98 -18.35
CA LYS A 8 4.48 -15.65 -18.08
C LYS A 8 2.97 -15.78 -18.09
N SER A 9 2.35 -15.68 -16.92
CA SER A 9 0.94 -15.93 -16.73
C SER A 9 0.12 -15.17 -17.78
N SER A 10 -0.83 -15.84 -18.41
CA SER A 10 -1.77 -15.29 -19.39
C SER A 10 -2.61 -14.11 -18.84
N TYR A 11 -2.53 -13.86 -17.55
CA TYR A 11 -3.18 -12.79 -16.82
C TYR A 11 -2.77 -11.39 -17.28
N SER A 12 -1.50 -11.18 -17.66
CA SER A 12 -0.99 -9.84 -18.05
C SER A 12 -1.61 -9.31 -19.35
N ARG A 13 -2.06 -10.20 -20.25
CA ARG A 13 -2.73 -9.81 -21.52
C ARG A 13 -4.25 -9.66 -21.39
N ARG A 14 -4.86 -10.31 -20.40
CA ARG A 14 -6.33 -10.34 -20.23
C ARG A 14 -6.86 -9.21 -19.38
N TRP A 15 -5.98 -8.56 -18.58
CA TRP A 15 -6.33 -7.51 -17.63
C TRP A 15 -5.43 -6.28 -17.83
N ALA A 16 -5.38 -5.77 -19.06
CA ALA A 16 -4.73 -4.49 -19.34
C ALA A 16 -5.43 -3.42 -18.48
N TRP A 17 -4.71 -2.89 -17.48
CA TRP A 17 -5.18 -1.75 -16.72
C TRP A 17 -5.31 -0.56 -17.68
N ASP A 18 -6.54 -0.09 -17.86
CA ASP A 18 -6.88 1.00 -18.77
C ASP A 18 -7.03 2.35 -18.04
N GLY A 19 -6.65 2.40 -16.76
CA GLY A 19 -6.78 3.59 -15.92
C GLY A 19 -8.20 3.86 -15.43
N ARG A 20 -9.18 3.08 -15.88
CA ARG A 20 -10.56 3.27 -15.48
C ARG A 20 -10.81 2.77 -14.07
N ALA A 21 -11.60 3.53 -13.31
CA ALA A 21 -12.00 3.19 -11.95
C ALA A 21 -13.48 3.58 -11.75
N PRO A 22 -14.41 2.97 -12.52
CA PRO A 22 -15.79 3.46 -12.64
C PRO A 22 -16.54 3.45 -11.30
N LEU A 23 -16.20 2.54 -10.39
CA LEU A 23 -16.89 2.41 -9.10
C LEU A 23 -16.05 2.84 -7.90
N ARG A 24 -14.88 3.48 -8.10
CA ARG A 24 -13.99 3.91 -7.01
C ARG A 24 -14.70 4.79 -5.98
N GLY A 25 -15.47 5.77 -6.43
CA GLY A 25 -16.25 6.66 -5.55
C GLY A 25 -17.26 5.90 -4.69
N PHE A 26 -17.99 4.99 -5.31
CA PHE A 26 -18.96 4.11 -4.64
C PHE A 26 -18.27 3.23 -3.60
N PHE A 27 -17.19 2.53 -3.96
CA PHE A 27 -16.45 1.69 -3.01
C PHE A 27 -15.90 2.50 -1.84
N ASN A 28 -15.36 3.69 -2.08
CA ASN A 28 -14.87 4.55 -1.00
C ASN A 28 -15.99 4.98 -0.04
N ALA A 29 -17.17 5.32 -0.56
CA ALA A 29 -18.31 5.67 0.26
C ALA A 29 -18.82 4.47 1.07
N ALA A 30 -18.95 3.31 0.43
CA ALA A 30 -19.37 2.07 1.08
C ALA A 30 -18.38 1.65 2.19
N LEU A 31 -17.08 1.65 1.90
CA LEU A 31 -16.05 1.30 2.88
C LEU A 31 -16.04 2.28 4.07
N ARG A 32 -16.16 3.60 3.83
CA ARG A 32 -16.28 4.59 4.92
C ARG A 32 -17.47 4.29 5.82
N LEU A 33 -18.63 4.00 5.22
CA LEU A 33 -19.83 3.67 6.00
C LEU A 33 -19.64 2.38 6.80
N ILE A 34 -19.13 1.32 6.17
CA ILE A 34 -18.86 0.03 6.82
C ILE A 34 -17.94 0.22 8.04
N PHE A 35 -16.77 0.87 7.84
CA PHE A 35 -15.82 1.05 8.95
C PHE A 35 -16.33 2.02 10.02
N ARG A 36 -17.11 3.04 9.66
CA ARG A 36 -17.76 3.93 10.64
C ARG A 36 -18.74 3.18 11.54
N VAL A 37 -19.45 2.20 11.00
CA VAL A 37 -20.42 1.40 11.76
C VAL A 37 -19.73 0.28 12.55
N THR A 38 -18.78 -0.41 11.93
CA THR A 38 -18.18 -1.63 12.49
C THR A 38 -16.97 -1.39 13.37
N THR A 39 -16.37 -0.21 13.34
CA THR A 39 -15.16 0.11 14.11
C THR A 39 -15.30 1.44 14.88
N ARG A 40 -14.45 1.63 15.89
CA ARG A 40 -14.11 2.93 16.45
C ARG A 40 -12.91 3.45 15.70
N PHE A 41 -13.17 4.14 14.59
CA PHE A 41 -12.17 4.52 13.62
C PHE A 41 -11.62 5.92 13.90
N GLU A 42 -10.30 6.01 13.96
CA GLU A 42 -9.57 7.26 14.23
C GLU A 42 -8.47 7.48 13.18
N VAL A 43 -8.30 8.72 12.74
CA VAL A 43 -7.22 9.12 11.81
C VAL A 43 -6.53 10.34 12.38
N ILE A 44 -5.24 10.20 12.67
CA ILE A 44 -4.36 11.22 13.23
C ILE A 44 -3.40 11.69 12.13
N GLY A 45 -3.13 12.99 12.03
CA GLY A 45 -2.18 13.55 11.06
C GLY A 45 -2.75 13.70 9.64
N ARG A 46 -4.05 13.95 9.49
CA ARG A 46 -4.70 14.14 8.17
C ARG A 46 -4.11 15.31 7.38
N GLU A 47 -3.59 16.31 8.06
CA GLU A 47 -2.90 17.48 7.51
C GLU A 47 -1.63 17.12 6.74
N HIS A 48 -1.04 15.96 6.97
CA HIS A 48 0.15 15.48 6.27
C HIS A 48 -0.13 14.92 4.87
N VAL A 49 -1.42 14.75 4.49
CA VAL A 49 -1.76 14.24 3.16
C VAL A 49 -1.42 15.28 2.09
N PRO A 50 -0.54 14.98 1.12
CA PRO A 50 -0.20 15.92 0.05
C PRO A 50 -1.44 16.35 -0.74
N ALA A 51 -1.64 17.66 -0.90
CA ALA A 51 -2.84 18.21 -1.53
C ALA A 51 -2.89 17.97 -3.05
N THR A 52 -1.79 18.17 -3.76
CA THR A 52 -1.74 18.18 -5.23
C THR A 52 -0.73 17.18 -5.82
N GLU A 53 0.43 17.02 -5.19
CA GLU A 53 1.51 16.18 -5.70
C GLU A 53 1.17 14.68 -5.67
N GLY A 54 1.85 13.92 -6.53
CA GLY A 54 1.80 12.47 -6.48
C GLY A 54 2.57 11.92 -5.29
N PHE A 55 2.03 10.93 -4.61
CA PHE A 55 2.65 10.36 -3.43
C PHE A 55 2.39 8.87 -3.26
N ILE A 56 3.33 8.20 -2.63
CA ILE A 56 3.18 6.81 -2.19
C ILE A 56 2.58 6.81 -0.78
N VAL A 57 1.47 6.12 -0.62
CA VAL A 57 0.92 5.77 0.69
C VAL A 57 1.65 4.53 1.16
N MET A 58 2.63 4.72 2.04
CA MET A 58 3.41 3.64 2.63
C MET A 58 2.70 3.11 3.87
N ILE A 59 2.33 1.83 3.89
CA ILE A 59 1.62 1.20 5.01
C ILE A 59 2.41 0.03 5.61
N ASN A 60 2.25 -0.23 6.91
CA ASN A 60 2.55 -1.54 7.48
C ASN A 60 1.42 -2.52 7.11
N HIS A 61 1.73 -3.80 6.99
CA HIS A 61 0.75 -4.78 6.52
C HIS A 61 0.58 -5.95 7.49
N ILE A 62 -0.46 -5.89 8.31
CA ILE A 62 -0.77 -6.86 9.37
C ILE A 62 -2.06 -7.65 9.11
N HIS A 63 -2.97 -7.11 8.27
CA HIS A 63 -4.23 -7.75 7.97
C HIS A 63 -4.74 -7.45 6.55
N ALA A 64 -5.64 -8.30 6.02
CA ALA A 64 -6.22 -8.09 4.68
C ALA A 64 -7.09 -6.82 4.59
N LEU A 65 -7.58 -6.30 5.70
CA LEU A 65 -8.38 -5.07 5.76
C LEU A 65 -7.53 -3.79 5.65
N ASP A 66 -6.19 -3.86 5.82
CA ASP A 66 -5.35 -2.67 5.88
C ASP A 66 -5.52 -1.72 4.68
N PRO A 67 -5.45 -2.20 3.42
CA PRO A 67 -5.70 -1.32 2.28
C PRO A 67 -7.11 -0.75 2.29
N LEU A 68 -8.11 -1.54 2.71
CA LEU A 68 -9.52 -1.15 2.67
C LEU A 68 -9.87 -0.06 3.69
N VAL A 69 -9.17 0.00 4.83
CA VAL A 69 -9.35 1.08 5.81
C VAL A 69 -8.60 2.34 5.41
N VAL A 70 -7.43 2.23 4.76
CA VAL A 70 -6.59 3.37 4.38
C VAL A 70 -7.15 4.11 3.16
N ILE A 71 -7.49 3.38 2.10
CA ILE A 71 -7.92 3.93 0.82
C ILE A 71 -9.04 4.99 0.96
N PRO A 72 -10.16 4.73 1.66
CA PRO A 72 -11.26 5.69 1.78
C PRO A 72 -10.96 6.85 2.73
N SER A 73 -9.87 6.79 3.51
CA SER A 73 -9.63 7.68 4.65
C SER A 73 -8.81 8.92 4.33
N LEU A 74 -8.08 8.92 3.20
CA LEU A 74 -7.12 9.98 2.87
C LEU A 74 -7.71 11.18 2.13
N GLY A 75 -8.98 11.12 1.70
CA GLY A 75 -9.60 12.20 0.93
C GLY A 75 -9.06 12.37 -0.49
N ARG A 76 -8.08 11.57 -0.89
CA ARG A 76 -7.45 11.52 -2.21
C ARG A 76 -7.73 10.18 -2.89
N SER A 77 -7.71 10.15 -4.21
CA SER A 77 -7.79 8.90 -4.99
C SER A 77 -6.49 8.13 -4.84
N VAL A 78 -6.55 6.96 -4.21
CA VAL A 78 -5.39 6.08 -4.00
C VAL A 78 -5.54 4.83 -4.86
N THR A 79 -4.49 4.46 -5.57
CA THR A 79 -4.45 3.26 -6.42
C THR A 79 -3.67 2.15 -5.71
N PRO A 80 -4.34 1.08 -5.24
CA PRO A 80 -3.68 -0.05 -4.59
C PRO A 80 -2.92 -0.91 -5.60
N MET A 81 -1.89 -1.61 -5.10
CA MET A 81 -1.09 -2.56 -5.87
C MET A 81 -1.26 -3.99 -5.30
N PRO A 82 -2.41 -4.66 -5.57
CA PRO A 82 -2.62 -6.03 -5.13
C PRO A 82 -1.77 -7.02 -5.95
N LYS A 83 -1.44 -8.16 -5.32
CA LYS A 83 -0.81 -9.28 -6.02
C LYS A 83 -1.78 -9.92 -7.01
N VAL A 84 -1.27 -10.46 -8.11
CA VAL A 84 -2.09 -11.05 -9.19
C VAL A 84 -2.93 -12.25 -8.72
N GLU A 85 -2.47 -13.01 -7.73
CA GLU A 85 -3.22 -14.14 -7.17
C GLU A 85 -4.52 -13.70 -6.45
N ALA A 86 -4.64 -12.41 -6.10
CA ALA A 86 -5.89 -11.87 -5.56
C ALA A 86 -7.05 -11.91 -6.58
N PHE A 87 -6.74 -12.01 -7.88
CA PHE A 87 -7.74 -12.14 -8.95
C PHE A 87 -8.41 -13.52 -9.02
N GLU A 88 -7.92 -14.52 -8.31
CA GLU A 88 -8.53 -15.85 -8.26
C GLU A 88 -9.92 -15.83 -7.59
N SER A 89 -10.11 -14.95 -6.61
CA SER A 89 -11.41 -14.71 -5.98
C SER A 89 -12.29 -13.82 -6.85
N LEU A 90 -13.47 -14.28 -7.25
CA LEU A 90 -14.41 -13.52 -8.08
C LEU A 90 -14.82 -12.19 -7.46
N ALA A 91 -15.09 -12.16 -6.15
CA ALA A 91 -15.48 -10.94 -5.44
C ALA A 91 -14.34 -9.94 -5.37
N ILE A 92 -13.11 -10.40 -5.04
CA ILE A 92 -11.93 -9.55 -4.98
C ILE A 92 -11.56 -9.05 -6.38
N ARG A 93 -11.66 -9.90 -7.40
CA ARG A 93 -11.45 -9.54 -8.81
C ARG A 93 -12.39 -8.41 -9.25
N PHE A 94 -13.69 -8.53 -8.94
CA PHE A 94 -14.67 -7.50 -9.24
C PHE A 94 -14.27 -6.17 -8.60
N PHE A 95 -13.88 -6.17 -7.32
CA PHE A 95 -13.40 -4.98 -6.63
C PHE A 95 -12.13 -4.41 -7.31
N ILE A 96 -11.11 -5.23 -7.52
CA ILE A 96 -9.81 -4.80 -8.07
C ILE A 96 -9.98 -4.11 -9.42
N ILE A 97 -10.78 -4.71 -10.32
CA ILE A 97 -11.01 -4.18 -11.68
C ILE A 97 -11.77 -2.85 -11.60
N ASN A 98 -12.89 -2.81 -10.88
CA ASN A 98 -13.76 -1.63 -10.85
C ASN A 98 -13.21 -0.50 -9.97
N TYR A 99 -12.30 -0.82 -9.05
CA TYR A 99 -11.58 0.17 -8.25
C TYR A 99 -10.40 0.78 -9.02
N GLY A 100 -9.88 0.11 -10.03
CA GLY A 100 -8.71 0.54 -10.81
C GLY A 100 -7.39 0.29 -10.08
N CYS A 101 -7.18 -0.94 -9.59
CA CYS A 101 -5.93 -1.35 -8.94
C CYS A 101 -4.86 -1.73 -9.97
N ILE A 102 -3.59 -1.54 -9.64
CA ILE A 102 -2.44 -1.97 -10.44
C ILE A 102 -2.04 -3.38 -9.98
N PRO A 103 -2.24 -4.45 -10.79
CA PRO A 103 -1.82 -5.79 -10.42
C PRO A 103 -0.29 -5.93 -10.40
N VAL A 104 0.26 -6.69 -9.44
CA VAL A 104 1.71 -6.92 -9.29
C VAL A 104 2.03 -8.39 -9.25
N HIS A 105 2.97 -8.82 -10.10
CA HIS A 105 3.62 -10.12 -10.00
C HIS A 105 4.75 -10.03 -8.96
N ARG A 106 4.61 -10.78 -7.85
CA ARG A 106 5.64 -10.82 -6.81
C ARG A 106 6.64 -11.94 -7.10
N GLY A 107 7.90 -11.70 -6.75
CA GLY A 107 9.00 -12.64 -6.97
C GLY A 107 9.90 -12.26 -8.13
N ASP A 108 9.39 -11.54 -9.12
CA ASP A 108 10.15 -10.99 -10.26
C ASP A 108 9.99 -9.48 -10.35
N VAL A 109 10.86 -8.83 -11.15
CA VAL A 109 10.74 -7.40 -11.44
C VAL A 109 9.58 -7.17 -12.41
N ASP A 110 8.43 -6.73 -11.87
CA ASP A 110 7.26 -6.39 -12.69
C ASP A 110 7.40 -4.97 -13.27
N THR A 111 8.05 -4.91 -14.45
CA THR A 111 8.31 -3.64 -15.14
C THR A 111 7.03 -2.90 -15.54
N GLN A 112 5.93 -3.63 -15.80
CA GLN A 112 4.65 -3.03 -16.14
C GLN A 112 4.01 -2.38 -14.91
N ALA A 113 3.96 -3.07 -13.79
CA ALA A 113 3.46 -2.51 -12.53
C ALA A 113 4.26 -1.28 -12.09
N ILE A 114 5.60 -1.34 -12.18
CA ILE A 114 6.49 -0.20 -11.90
C ILE A 114 6.18 0.99 -12.81
N ARG A 115 6.02 0.77 -14.11
CA ARG A 115 5.67 1.83 -15.06
C ARG A 115 4.34 2.48 -14.70
N LEU A 116 3.28 1.69 -14.51
CA LEU A 116 1.94 2.17 -14.18
C LEU A 116 1.93 2.96 -12.86
N ALA A 117 2.65 2.49 -11.84
CA ALA A 117 2.80 3.20 -10.58
C ALA A 117 3.53 4.54 -10.77
N THR A 118 4.64 4.54 -11.52
CA THR A 118 5.40 5.76 -11.83
C THR A 118 4.56 6.78 -12.61
N ASP A 119 3.82 6.34 -13.62
CA ASP A 119 2.95 7.20 -14.44
C ASP A 119 1.81 7.78 -13.58
N THR A 120 1.21 6.98 -12.69
CA THR A 120 0.19 7.44 -11.72
C THR A 120 0.75 8.53 -10.81
N LEU A 121 1.95 8.33 -10.25
CA LEU A 121 2.59 9.30 -9.36
C LEU A 121 2.93 10.61 -10.11
N LYS A 122 3.50 10.52 -11.31
CA LYS A 122 3.84 11.69 -12.14
C LYS A 122 2.63 12.50 -12.57
N SER A 123 1.46 11.87 -12.67
CA SER A 123 0.19 12.57 -12.94
C SER A 123 -0.47 13.17 -11.69
N GLY A 124 0.22 13.19 -10.55
CA GLY A 124 -0.32 13.71 -9.30
C GLY A 124 -1.21 12.72 -8.53
N GLY A 125 -1.29 11.46 -8.97
CA GLY A 125 -2.06 10.42 -8.28
C GLY A 125 -1.34 9.84 -7.06
N ALA A 126 -2.06 9.04 -6.28
CA ALA A 126 -1.47 8.33 -5.14
C ALA A 126 -1.47 6.81 -5.38
N VAL A 127 -0.40 6.15 -4.93
CA VAL A 127 -0.23 4.69 -5.03
C VAL A 127 -0.01 4.11 -3.65
N LEU A 128 -0.75 3.05 -3.29
CA LEU A 128 -0.59 2.38 -2.00
C LEU A 128 0.38 1.20 -2.11
N ILE A 129 1.41 1.23 -1.29
CA ILE A 129 2.46 0.20 -1.24
C ILE A 129 2.70 -0.21 0.22
N ALA A 130 2.76 -1.52 0.47
CA ALA A 130 3.31 -2.09 1.69
C ALA A 130 4.75 -2.53 1.40
N PRO A 131 5.79 -1.85 1.89
CA PRO A 131 7.19 -2.17 1.57
C PRO A 131 7.59 -3.58 2.00
N GLU A 132 6.92 -4.13 3.00
CA GLU A 132 7.11 -5.48 3.50
C GLU A 132 6.87 -6.57 2.45
N GLY A 133 6.14 -6.26 1.37
CA GLY A 133 5.82 -7.19 0.30
C GLY A 133 4.89 -8.34 0.69
N THR A 134 4.63 -8.55 1.97
CA THR A 134 3.71 -9.57 2.50
C THR A 134 3.11 -9.10 3.82
N ARG A 135 2.09 -9.80 4.30
CA ARG A 135 1.52 -9.53 5.63
C ARG A 135 2.44 -10.06 6.72
N SER A 136 2.71 -9.24 7.72
CA SER A 136 3.39 -9.69 8.94
C SER A 136 2.51 -10.69 9.70
N LYS A 137 3.08 -11.82 10.07
CA LYS A 137 2.41 -12.86 10.86
C LYS A 137 2.46 -12.57 12.37
N THR A 138 3.41 -11.77 12.80
CA THR A 138 3.64 -11.42 14.22
C THR A 138 3.00 -10.09 14.61
N GLY A 139 2.49 -9.32 13.64
CA GLY A 139 1.99 -7.96 13.84
C GLY A 139 3.08 -6.89 13.94
N GLY A 140 4.35 -7.27 14.03
CA GLY A 140 5.50 -6.36 13.98
C GLY A 140 6.00 -6.14 12.56
N LEU A 141 6.69 -5.01 12.30
CA LEU A 141 7.32 -4.72 11.01
C LEU A 141 8.35 -5.80 10.65
N ILE A 142 8.34 -6.22 9.40
CA ILE A 142 9.39 -7.05 8.80
C ILE A 142 10.24 -6.21 7.85
N ALA A 143 11.38 -6.76 7.39
CA ALA A 143 12.29 -6.03 6.52
C ALA A 143 11.60 -5.53 5.25
N GLY A 144 11.84 -4.27 4.91
CA GLY A 144 11.29 -3.65 3.71
C GLY A 144 12.00 -4.11 2.44
N GLN A 145 11.25 -4.16 1.32
CA GLN A 145 11.74 -4.49 -0.01
C GLN A 145 12.04 -3.20 -0.80
N GLU A 146 13.09 -3.20 -1.59
CA GLU A 146 13.58 -2.04 -2.36
C GLU A 146 12.58 -1.50 -3.39
N GLY A 147 11.54 -2.26 -3.74
CA GLY A 147 10.60 -1.91 -4.81
C GLY A 147 9.88 -0.57 -4.60
N MET A 148 9.52 -0.22 -3.35
CA MET A 148 8.92 1.06 -3.04
C MET A 148 9.93 2.21 -3.27
N ALA A 149 11.14 2.08 -2.77
CA ALA A 149 12.21 3.08 -2.93
C ALA A 149 12.55 3.28 -4.42
N PHE A 150 12.57 2.20 -5.20
CA PHE A 150 12.79 2.26 -6.64
C PHE A 150 11.69 3.08 -7.35
N ILE A 151 10.41 2.84 -7.02
CA ILE A 151 9.29 3.59 -7.61
C ILE A 151 9.34 5.06 -7.15
N ALA A 152 9.58 5.31 -5.86
CA ALA A 152 9.63 6.66 -5.28
C ALA A 152 10.72 7.51 -5.95
N THR A 153 11.94 7.00 -6.02
CA THR A 153 13.09 7.72 -6.62
C THR A 153 12.94 7.92 -8.13
N ARG A 154 12.33 6.95 -8.85
CA ARG A 154 12.07 7.07 -10.28
C ARG A 154 10.99 8.10 -10.62
N ALA A 155 10.00 8.25 -9.76
CA ALA A 155 8.90 9.19 -9.92
C ALA A 155 9.17 10.56 -9.28
N ASP A 156 10.22 10.70 -8.50
CA ASP A 156 10.47 11.82 -7.57
C ASP A 156 9.24 12.11 -6.70
N ALA A 157 8.63 11.04 -6.17
CA ALA A 157 7.36 11.13 -5.47
C ALA A 157 7.56 11.31 -3.96
N LEU A 158 6.63 12.00 -3.32
CA LEU A 158 6.49 12.03 -1.87
C LEU A 158 6.13 10.64 -1.33
N ILE A 159 6.53 10.34 -0.11
CA ILE A 159 6.13 9.16 0.64
C ILE A 159 5.39 9.62 1.89
N LEU A 160 4.14 9.20 2.03
CA LEU A 160 3.32 9.41 3.22
C LEU A 160 3.28 8.12 4.02
N PRO A 161 3.98 8.04 5.17
CA PRO A 161 3.90 6.87 6.03
C PRO A 161 2.57 6.87 6.78
N VAL A 162 1.87 5.74 6.75
CA VAL A 162 0.56 5.53 7.40
C VAL A 162 0.63 4.27 8.25
N ALA A 163 0.80 4.45 9.55
CA ALA A 163 0.81 3.36 10.53
C ALA A 163 -0.61 2.91 10.84
N ILE A 164 -0.85 1.61 10.76
CA ILE A 164 -2.15 0.96 10.94
C ILE A 164 -2.12 0.11 12.20
N GLN A 165 -3.15 0.25 13.04
CA GLN A 165 -3.34 -0.53 14.25
C GLN A 165 -4.78 -1.04 14.35
N GLY A 166 -4.97 -2.23 14.91
CA GLY A 166 -6.28 -2.77 15.31
C GLY A 166 -7.09 -3.45 14.20
N THR A 167 -6.61 -3.52 12.98
CA THR A 167 -7.33 -4.21 11.88
C THR A 167 -7.52 -5.72 12.12
N PRO A 168 -6.59 -6.46 12.78
CA PRO A 168 -6.81 -7.87 13.13
C PRO A 168 -7.98 -8.10 14.08
N ASP A 169 -8.30 -7.10 14.92
CA ASP A 169 -9.33 -7.22 15.94
C ASP A 169 -10.76 -7.00 15.39
N VAL A 170 -10.91 -6.53 14.15
CA VAL A 170 -12.21 -6.17 13.58
C VAL A 170 -13.18 -7.36 13.56
N PHE A 171 -12.80 -8.48 12.97
CA PHE A 171 -13.67 -9.65 12.91
C PHE A 171 -13.93 -10.29 14.29
N PRO A 172 -12.92 -10.47 15.18
CA PRO A 172 -13.17 -10.93 16.54
C PRO A 172 -14.12 -10.05 17.36
N ALA A 173 -14.02 -8.72 17.22
CA ALA A 173 -14.91 -7.79 17.89
C ALA A 173 -16.34 -7.88 17.36
N LEU A 174 -16.53 -7.94 16.03
CA LEU A 174 -17.84 -8.07 15.40
C LEU A 174 -18.56 -9.35 15.81
N LYS A 175 -17.85 -10.48 15.91
CA LYS A 175 -18.43 -11.75 16.43
C LYS A 175 -18.96 -11.60 17.86
N ARG A 176 -18.46 -10.65 18.62
CA ARG A 176 -18.89 -10.34 20.00
C ARG A 176 -19.84 -9.13 20.06
N LEU A 177 -20.40 -8.70 18.92
CA LEU A 177 -21.25 -7.50 18.78
C LEU A 177 -20.57 -6.23 19.35
N ARG A 178 -19.25 -6.13 19.19
CA ARG A 178 -18.44 -4.99 19.65
C ARG A 178 -17.74 -4.33 18.44
N ARG A 179 -17.33 -3.08 18.63
CA ARG A 179 -16.57 -2.32 17.64
C ARG A 179 -15.09 -2.32 18.01
N ALA A 180 -14.24 -2.84 17.13
CA ALA A 180 -12.78 -2.76 17.31
C ALA A 180 -12.32 -1.29 17.21
N ARG A 181 -11.26 -0.94 17.94
CA ARG A 181 -10.56 0.33 17.70
C ARG A 181 -9.60 0.11 16.55
N VAL A 182 -9.72 0.96 15.52
CA VAL A 182 -8.79 0.99 14.38
C VAL A 182 -8.22 2.40 14.28
N THR A 183 -6.90 2.53 14.36
CA THR A 183 -6.22 3.82 14.31
C THR A 183 -5.29 3.86 13.11
N LEU A 184 -5.38 4.94 12.33
CA LEU A 184 -4.42 5.31 11.31
C LEU A 184 -3.63 6.52 11.81
N THR A 185 -2.30 6.40 11.90
CA THR A 185 -1.41 7.52 12.23
C THR A 185 -0.60 7.85 10.98
N LEU A 186 -0.84 9.05 10.44
CA LEU A 186 -0.16 9.57 9.26
C LEU A 186 1.04 10.41 9.73
N GLY A 187 2.23 10.03 9.33
CA GLY A 187 3.44 10.82 9.56
C GLY A 187 3.62 11.89 8.48
N GLU A 188 4.58 12.78 8.69
CA GLU A 188 4.95 13.79 7.69
C GLU A 188 5.38 13.14 6.38
N ALA A 189 4.90 13.71 5.26
CA ALA A 189 5.32 13.26 3.95
C ALA A 189 6.76 13.70 3.67
N PHE A 190 7.57 12.82 3.06
CA PHE A 190 8.98 13.07 2.78
C PHE A 190 9.37 12.59 1.39
N ARG A 191 10.49 13.07 0.86
CA ARG A 191 11.12 12.55 -0.36
C ARG A 191 12.37 11.74 -0.01
N MET A 192 12.70 10.80 -0.86
CA MET A 192 13.97 10.09 -0.82
C MET A 192 15.02 10.90 -1.58
N ASP A 193 16.12 11.25 -0.92
CA ASP A 193 17.23 11.95 -1.55
C ASP A 193 18.23 10.95 -2.15
N THR A 194 18.48 11.07 -3.44
CA THR A 194 19.44 10.25 -4.18
C THR A 194 20.75 11.00 -4.49
N GLY A 195 20.92 12.23 -3.98
CA GLY A 195 22.06 13.08 -4.31
C GLY A 195 22.11 13.53 -5.78
N GLY A 196 20.94 13.54 -6.46
CA GLY A 196 20.81 13.97 -7.87
C GLY A 196 21.20 12.92 -8.91
N GLY A 197 21.55 11.70 -8.48
CA GLY A 197 21.93 10.59 -9.35
C GLY A 197 20.94 9.43 -9.40
N ARG A 198 21.22 8.44 -10.26
CA ARG A 198 20.46 7.18 -10.25
C ARG A 198 20.85 6.37 -9.02
N ALA A 199 19.85 6.00 -8.20
CA ALA A 199 20.09 5.21 -7.00
C ALA A 199 20.69 3.83 -7.34
N SER A 200 21.78 3.47 -6.67
CA SER A 200 22.33 2.11 -6.69
C SER A 200 21.44 1.19 -5.85
N ARG A 201 21.61 -0.13 -5.98
CA ARG A 201 20.86 -1.09 -5.16
C ARG A 201 21.12 -0.90 -3.67
N ALA A 202 22.38 -0.69 -3.28
CA ALA A 202 22.74 -0.43 -1.89
C ALA A 202 22.07 0.85 -1.35
N MET A 203 22.00 1.91 -2.16
CA MET A 203 21.28 3.13 -1.81
C MET A 203 19.78 2.89 -1.66
N LEU A 204 19.15 2.14 -2.57
CA LEU A 204 17.73 1.80 -2.48
C LEU A 204 17.41 1.05 -1.20
N GLN A 205 18.27 0.09 -0.79
CA GLN A 205 18.09 -0.61 0.48
C GLN A 205 18.19 0.35 1.67
N HIS A 206 19.21 1.22 1.70
CA HIS A 206 19.36 2.23 2.76
C HIS A 206 18.14 3.16 2.86
N LEU A 207 17.67 3.69 1.73
CA LEU A 207 16.48 4.54 1.65
C LEU A 207 15.21 3.81 2.10
N THR A 208 15.10 2.51 1.79
CA THR A 208 14.01 1.67 2.26
C THR A 208 14.04 1.53 3.78
N ASP A 209 15.20 1.24 4.36
CA ASP A 209 15.37 1.08 5.80
C ASP A 209 15.07 2.39 6.55
N ASP A 210 15.47 3.53 6.01
CA ASP A 210 15.14 4.84 6.59
C ASP A 210 13.64 5.12 6.55
N ALA A 211 12.98 4.82 5.44
CA ALA A 211 11.52 4.93 5.34
C ALA A 211 10.83 4.02 6.37
N MET A 212 11.31 2.78 6.52
CA MET A 212 10.76 1.84 7.49
C MET A 212 11.00 2.28 8.94
N ARG A 213 12.12 2.94 9.26
CA ARG A 213 12.34 3.54 10.59
C ARG A 213 11.36 4.69 10.86
N ARG A 214 11.06 5.53 9.85
CA ARG A 214 10.02 6.56 9.96
C ARG A 214 8.64 5.94 10.23
N MET A 215 8.31 4.83 9.56
CA MET A 215 7.10 4.06 9.85
C MET A 215 7.10 3.51 11.28
N ALA A 216 8.22 2.92 11.73
CA ALA A 216 8.36 2.36 13.07
C ALA A 216 8.16 3.42 14.17
N ALA A 217 8.60 4.66 13.93
CA ALA A 217 8.40 5.77 14.87
C ALA A 217 6.92 6.11 15.12
N LEU A 218 6.03 5.81 14.16
CA LEU A 218 4.58 6.01 14.29
C LEU A 218 3.87 4.85 15.00
N LEU A 219 4.57 3.72 15.19
CA LEU A 219 4.01 2.51 15.77
C LEU A 219 4.43 2.35 17.23
N PRO A 220 3.60 1.72 18.08
CA PRO A 220 4.01 1.31 19.41
C PRO A 220 5.19 0.34 19.32
N GLU A 221 6.03 0.30 20.35
CA GLU A 221 7.26 -0.49 20.36
C GLU A 221 7.04 -1.97 20.04
N SER A 222 5.93 -2.56 20.54
CA SER A 222 5.54 -3.94 20.27
C SER A 222 5.31 -4.25 18.77
N MET A 223 5.04 -3.24 17.95
CA MET A 223 4.78 -3.38 16.51
C MET A 223 5.96 -2.96 15.62
N ARG A 224 7.08 -2.49 16.20
CA ARG A 224 8.26 -2.03 15.42
C ARG A 224 9.05 -3.18 14.79
N GLY A 225 8.87 -4.41 15.28
CA GLY A 225 9.49 -5.61 14.72
C GLY A 225 11.01 -5.50 14.61
N VAL A 226 11.56 -5.62 13.39
CA VAL A 226 13.01 -5.54 13.13
C VAL A 226 13.58 -4.11 13.16
N TYR A 227 12.76 -3.10 13.35
CA TYR A 227 13.12 -1.66 13.39
C TYR A 227 12.96 -1.05 14.79
N LYS A 228 13.16 -1.86 15.84
CA LYS A 228 13.17 -1.41 17.24
C LYS A 228 14.34 -0.48 17.54
#